data_3d173c96860ad14451aa3c88c3338486
#
_entry.id   3d173c96860ad14451aa3c88c3338486
#
_cell.length_a   1.000
_cell.length_b   1.000
_cell.length_c   1.000
_cell.angle_alpha   90.00
_cell.angle_beta   90.00
_cell.angle_gamma   90.00
#
_symmetry.space_group_name_H-M   'P 1'
#
loop_
_entity.id
_entity.type
_entity.pdbx_description
1 polymer ?
#
loop_
_entity_poly.entity_id
_entity_poly.type
_entity_poly.pdbx_seq_one_letter_code
_entity_poly.pdbx_strand_id
1 'polypeptide(L)'
;MIYYQKGYEVIMIKLIIRADDIGYCDGVNRGIKDAVETGLVKSVGLMPNMDEAVNGFEMLKGKDICIGQHTNLCLGVPCCDPKDIPSLVNENGELKSSSQFRNAFKDGVDLITLEDAVLEIEAQYRRFKEMTGKDPDYFEAHAIASNHLSEALEIVAERNHLPYFNLSPMDEYGTFCGKRVRQCRMRSMEKEYDPFLTMQEAVKDADPSVVNVFVTHPGYVDAYLEMHSSLTVNREKEVAMLKNEEVKKWLQENEVTLVSYKDIVNL
;
A
#
# COMPACT_ATOMS: atom_id res chain seq x y z
N MET A 1 -32.35 -37.26 -26.31
CA MET A 1 -32.52 -36.24 -25.25
C MET A 1 -31.13 -35.69 -24.96
N ILE A 2 -30.79 -34.57 -25.59
CA ILE A 2 -29.43 -33.98 -25.51
C ILE A 2 -29.52 -32.95 -24.40
N TYR A 3 -28.86 -33.22 -23.27
CA TYR A 3 -28.69 -32.25 -22.20
C TYR A 3 -27.59 -31.26 -22.62
N TYR A 4 -27.96 -30.05 -23.00
CA TYR A 4 -27.04 -28.92 -23.04
C TYR A 4 -26.75 -28.51 -21.61
N GLN A 5 -25.59 -28.89 -21.08
CA GLN A 5 -24.97 -28.19 -19.93
C GLN A 5 -24.56 -26.80 -20.46
N LYS A 6 -25.30 -25.77 -20.06
CA LYS A 6 -24.80 -24.39 -20.13
C LYS A 6 -23.55 -24.33 -19.25
N GLY A 7 -22.37 -24.23 -19.88
CA GLY A 7 -21.13 -23.91 -19.16
C GLY A 7 -21.29 -22.51 -18.61
N TYR A 8 -21.48 -22.42 -17.29
CA TYR A 8 -21.24 -21.18 -16.57
C TYR A 8 -19.74 -21.00 -16.56
N GLU A 9 -19.21 -19.97 -17.26
CA GLU A 9 -17.86 -19.50 -16.99
C GLU A 9 -17.82 -19.10 -15.51
N VAL A 10 -17.03 -19.80 -14.73
CA VAL A 10 -16.79 -19.45 -13.33
C VAL A 10 -16.00 -18.14 -13.36
N ILE A 11 -16.65 -17.05 -12.97
CA ILE A 11 -16.03 -15.73 -12.92
C ILE A 11 -15.18 -15.70 -11.66
N MET A 12 -13.86 -15.93 -11.81
CA MET A 12 -12.92 -15.86 -10.72
C MET A 12 -12.52 -14.40 -10.44
N ILE A 13 -12.71 -13.95 -9.20
CA ILE A 13 -12.27 -12.63 -8.75
C ILE A 13 -10.79 -12.72 -8.39
N LYS A 14 -9.96 -11.91 -9.03
CA LYS A 14 -8.54 -11.74 -8.67
C LYS A 14 -8.40 -10.61 -7.65
N LEU A 15 -7.88 -10.92 -6.46
CA LEU A 15 -7.72 -9.98 -5.37
C LEU A 15 -6.28 -9.94 -4.87
N ILE A 16 -5.70 -8.74 -4.80
CA ILE A 16 -4.51 -8.48 -4.01
C ILE A 16 -4.97 -8.01 -2.63
N ILE A 17 -4.54 -8.69 -1.56
CA ILE A 17 -4.58 -8.13 -0.21
C ILE A 17 -3.20 -7.57 0.07
N ARG A 18 -3.10 -6.25 0.15
CA ARG A 18 -1.87 -5.50 0.39
C ARG A 18 -1.84 -4.99 1.82
N ALA A 19 -0.72 -5.17 2.51
CA ALA A 19 -0.46 -4.59 3.82
C ALA A 19 0.52 -3.44 3.70
N ASP A 20 0.08 -2.23 4.02
CA ASP A 20 0.89 -1.02 3.94
C ASP A 20 1.54 -0.67 5.29
N ASP A 21 2.61 0.14 5.22
CA ASP A 21 3.30 0.77 6.32
C ASP A 21 4.35 -0.08 7.05
N ILE A 22 4.91 -1.17 6.47
CA ILE A 22 6.05 -1.83 7.14
C ILE A 22 7.21 -0.82 7.30
N GLY A 23 7.79 -0.76 8.49
CA GLY A 23 8.78 0.23 8.87
C GLY A 23 8.24 1.38 9.71
N TYR A 24 6.92 1.56 9.79
CA TYR A 24 6.30 2.66 10.53
C TYR A 24 6.71 2.68 12.01
N CYS A 25 6.53 1.56 12.71
CA CYS A 25 6.94 1.30 14.09
C CYS A 25 6.95 -0.20 14.38
N ASP A 26 7.47 -0.61 15.54
CA ASP A 26 7.53 -2.04 15.93
C ASP A 26 6.15 -2.70 15.98
N GLY A 27 5.15 -2.02 16.51
CA GLY A 27 3.77 -2.53 16.56
C GLY A 27 3.20 -2.81 15.18
N VAL A 28 3.41 -1.91 14.21
CA VAL A 28 2.99 -2.11 12.81
C VAL A 28 3.78 -3.25 12.17
N ASN A 29 5.11 -3.29 12.37
CA ASN A 29 5.94 -4.36 11.82
C ASN A 29 5.48 -5.74 12.28
N ARG A 30 5.19 -5.91 13.57
CA ARG A 30 4.67 -7.17 14.12
C ARG A 30 3.28 -7.54 13.56
N GLY A 31 2.38 -6.57 13.43
CA GLY A 31 1.06 -6.83 12.88
C GLY A 31 1.11 -7.24 11.41
N ILE A 32 1.96 -6.59 10.59
CA ILE A 32 2.17 -6.98 9.18
C ILE A 32 2.83 -8.35 9.08
N LYS A 33 3.83 -8.65 9.92
CA LYS A 33 4.43 -9.99 9.99
C LYS A 33 3.38 -11.06 10.23
N ASP A 34 2.54 -10.88 11.25
CA ASP A 34 1.46 -11.81 11.58
C ASP A 34 0.46 -11.96 10.42
N ALA A 35 0.11 -10.86 9.75
CA ALA A 35 -0.76 -10.87 8.57
C ALA A 35 -0.16 -11.66 7.40
N VAL A 36 1.13 -11.48 7.10
CA VAL A 36 1.86 -12.22 6.06
C VAL A 36 1.90 -13.72 6.38
N GLU A 37 2.07 -14.10 7.65
CA GLU A 37 2.14 -15.51 8.07
C GLU A 37 0.83 -16.28 7.87
N THR A 38 -0.30 -15.60 7.69
CA THR A 38 -1.59 -16.24 7.34
C THR A 38 -1.62 -16.77 5.89
N GLY A 39 -0.75 -16.25 5.02
CA GLY A 39 -0.74 -16.52 3.59
C GLY A 39 -1.80 -15.75 2.79
N LEU A 40 -2.60 -14.89 3.44
CA LEU A 40 -3.58 -14.02 2.78
C LEU A 40 -2.93 -12.78 2.17
N VAL A 41 -1.93 -12.20 2.85
CA VAL A 41 -1.18 -11.02 2.39
C VAL A 41 0.01 -11.49 1.56
N LYS A 42 0.05 -11.06 0.29
CA LYS A 42 1.13 -11.37 -0.64
C LYS A 42 1.86 -10.14 -1.19
N SER A 43 1.43 -8.96 -0.82
CA SER A 43 2.05 -7.70 -1.21
C SER A 43 2.13 -6.77 0.00
N VAL A 44 3.29 -6.15 0.21
CA VAL A 44 3.58 -5.31 1.37
C VAL A 44 4.25 -4.02 0.91
N GLY A 45 3.83 -2.89 1.47
CA GLY A 45 4.45 -1.59 1.25
C GLY A 45 5.46 -1.24 2.35
N LEU A 46 6.75 -1.10 2.00
CA LEU A 46 7.84 -0.72 2.91
C LEU A 46 8.11 0.77 2.83
N MET A 47 8.16 1.45 3.97
CA MET A 47 8.49 2.88 4.12
C MET A 47 9.99 3.06 4.39
N PRO A 48 10.84 3.37 3.40
CA PRO A 48 12.30 3.30 3.56
C PRO A 48 12.89 4.36 4.49
N ASN A 49 12.24 5.51 4.63
CA ASN A 49 12.72 6.62 5.46
C ASN A 49 12.45 6.44 6.96
N MET A 50 11.68 5.42 7.36
CA MET A 50 11.32 5.22 8.76
C MET A 50 12.40 4.45 9.52
N ASP A 51 12.54 4.74 10.82
CA ASP A 51 13.58 4.15 11.68
C ASP A 51 13.44 2.63 11.82
N GLU A 52 12.20 2.12 11.85
CA GLU A 52 11.90 0.69 11.98
C GLU A 52 11.86 -0.06 10.64
N ALA A 53 12.26 0.59 9.53
CA ALA A 53 12.21 -0.02 8.18
C ALA A 53 13.11 -1.26 8.06
N VAL A 54 14.33 -1.19 8.60
CA VAL A 54 15.28 -2.33 8.58
C VAL A 54 14.73 -3.51 9.37
N ASN A 55 14.23 -3.25 10.59
CA ASN A 55 13.64 -4.29 11.44
C ASN A 55 12.41 -4.92 10.78
N GLY A 56 11.55 -4.09 10.20
CA GLY A 56 10.36 -4.56 9.48
C GLY A 56 10.72 -5.46 8.28
N PHE A 57 11.72 -5.06 7.49
CA PHE A 57 12.20 -5.89 6.39
C PHE A 57 12.78 -7.24 6.86
N GLU A 58 13.63 -7.25 7.90
CA GLU A 58 14.21 -8.48 8.44
C GLU A 58 13.13 -9.45 8.98
N MET A 59 12.01 -8.95 9.54
CA MET A 59 10.88 -9.79 9.96
C MET A 59 10.20 -10.50 8.78
N LEU A 60 10.29 -9.97 7.57
CA LEU A 60 9.67 -10.50 6.35
C LEU A 60 10.65 -11.25 5.45
N LYS A 61 11.93 -11.26 5.79
CA LYS A 61 12.98 -11.86 4.98
C LYS A 61 12.74 -13.37 4.74
N GLY A 62 12.86 -13.78 3.49
CA GLY A 62 12.64 -15.18 3.09
C GLY A 62 11.17 -15.57 2.92
N LYS A 63 10.22 -14.68 3.17
CA LYS A 63 8.80 -14.92 2.83
C LYS A 63 8.58 -14.74 1.33
N ASP A 64 7.71 -15.58 0.76
CA ASP A 64 7.31 -15.46 -0.64
C ASP A 64 6.22 -14.39 -0.82
N ILE A 65 6.66 -13.15 -0.80
CA ILE A 65 5.81 -11.96 -0.92
C ILE A 65 6.46 -10.93 -1.85
N CYS A 66 5.62 -10.02 -2.33
CA CYS A 66 5.99 -8.85 -3.10
C CYS A 66 6.23 -7.68 -2.14
N ILE A 67 7.42 -7.06 -2.15
CA ILE A 67 7.73 -5.91 -1.29
C ILE A 67 7.97 -4.69 -2.16
N GLY A 68 7.05 -3.74 -2.11
CA GLY A 68 7.13 -2.45 -2.80
C GLY A 68 7.72 -1.34 -1.94
N GLN A 69 8.17 -0.28 -2.57
CA GLN A 69 8.45 0.99 -1.91
C GLN A 69 7.13 1.73 -1.67
N HIS A 70 6.72 1.82 -0.42
CA HIS A 70 5.61 2.65 0.04
C HIS A 70 6.14 4.05 0.29
N THR A 71 6.14 4.86 -0.77
CA THR A 71 6.80 6.16 -0.80
C THR A 71 6.16 7.14 0.17
N ASN A 72 6.87 7.51 1.19
CA ASN A 72 6.40 8.38 2.26
C ASN A 72 6.98 9.79 2.13
N LEU A 73 6.11 10.79 1.87
CA LEU A 73 6.49 12.20 1.81
C LEU A 73 5.86 13.03 2.95
N CYS A 74 5.30 12.38 3.99
CA CYS A 74 4.48 13.09 4.97
C CYS A 74 4.65 12.66 6.43
N LEU A 75 5.70 11.88 6.73
CA LEU A 75 5.96 11.42 8.09
C LEU A 75 7.46 11.21 8.33
N GLY A 76 7.95 11.66 9.47
CA GLY A 76 9.32 11.44 9.91
C GLY A 76 10.35 12.32 9.18
N VAL A 77 11.58 11.83 9.09
CA VAL A 77 12.70 12.54 8.49
C VAL A 77 12.85 12.08 7.03
N PRO A 78 13.10 12.99 6.08
CA PRO A 78 13.35 12.61 4.69
C PRO A 78 14.69 11.88 4.52
N CYS A 79 14.85 11.17 3.40
CA CYS A 79 16.13 10.58 3.01
C CYS A 79 17.09 11.61 2.37
N CYS A 80 16.56 12.68 1.77
CA CYS A 80 17.33 13.80 1.23
C CYS A 80 17.77 14.79 2.31
N ASP A 81 18.75 15.66 1.99
CA ASP A 81 18.97 16.87 2.78
C ASP A 81 17.70 17.74 2.73
N PRO A 82 17.11 18.14 3.88
CA PRO A 82 15.93 18.99 3.92
C PRO A 82 16.03 20.28 3.10
N LYS A 83 17.24 20.79 2.89
CA LYS A 83 17.48 22.03 2.11
C LYS A 83 17.22 21.84 0.63
N ASP A 84 17.34 20.59 0.13
CA ASP A 84 17.17 20.27 -1.29
C ASP A 84 15.71 20.02 -1.65
N ILE A 85 14.83 19.84 -0.64
CA ILE A 85 13.41 19.50 -0.80
C ILE A 85 12.48 20.40 0.02
N PRO A 86 12.58 21.75 -0.08
CA PRO A 86 11.88 22.68 0.79
C PRO A 86 10.36 22.61 0.72
N SER A 87 9.77 22.12 -0.38
CA SER A 87 8.33 21.97 -0.49
C SER A 87 7.79 20.84 0.39
N LEU A 88 8.63 19.83 0.73
CA LEU A 88 8.23 18.66 1.49
C LEU A 88 8.41 18.82 3.01
N VAL A 89 9.31 19.70 3.45
CA VAL A 89 9.72 19.77 4.86
C VAL A 89 9.16 20.98 5.60
N ASN A 90 9.08 20.84 6.93
CA ASN A 90 8.79 21.92 7.87
C ASN A 90 10.08 22.66 8.32
N GLU A 91 9.94 23.63 9.21
CA GLU A 91 11.05 24.43 9.76
C GLU A 91 12.11 23.60 10.51
N ASN A 92 11.73 22.43 11.02
CA ASN A 92 12.62 21.52 11.73
C ASN A 92 13.36 20.55 10.78
N GLY A 93 13.08 20.59 9.48
CA GLY A 93 13.65 19.66 8.50
C GLY A 93 12.97 18.29 8.48
N GLU A 94 11.82 18.12 9.14
CA GLU A 94 10.98 16.94 9.07
C GLU A 94 9.95 17.06 7.93
N LEU A 95 9.47 15.94 7.40
CA LEU A 95 8.40 15.94 6.42
C LEU A 95 7.13 16.58 6.99
N LYS A 96 6.45 17.40 6.19
CA LYS A 96 5.15 17.98 6.53
C LYS A 96 4.12 16.89 6.77
N SER A 97 3.14 17.14 7.64
CA SER A 97 2.11 16.15 7.95
C SER A 97 1.18 15.86 6.77
N SER A 98 0.67 14.63 6.71
CA SER A 98 -0.33 14.24 5.71
C SER A 98 -1.59 15.11 5.74
N SER A 99 -1.96 15.68 6.90
CA SER A 99 -3.09 16.60 7.03
C SER A 99 -2.82 17.92 6.33
N GLN A 100 -1.59 18.47 6.38
CA GLN A 100 -1.23 19.69 5.66
C GLN A 100 -1.37 19.50 4.15
N PHE A 101 -0.81 18.40 3.60
CA PHE A 101 -0.94 18.10 2.17
C PHE A 101 -2.40 17.87 1.76
N ARG A 102 -3.16 17.05 2.50
CA ARG A 102 -4.56 16.77 2.18
C ARG A 102 -5.47 18.00 2.25
N ASN A 103 -5.24 18.88 3.21
CA ASN A 103 -6.04 20.09 3.32
C ASN A 103 -5.74 21.05 2.15
N ALA A 104 -4.47 21.28 1.84
CA ALA A 104 -4.09 22.11 0.70
C ALA A 104 -4.63 21.54 -0.63
N PHE A 105 -4.54 20.24 -0.84
CA PHE A 105 -5.05 19.59 -2.06
C PHE A 105 -6.58 19.73 -2.21
N LYS A 106 -7.33 19.64 -1.10
CA LYS A 106 -8.79 19.93 -1.10
C LYS A 106 -9.10 21.36 -1.50
N ASP A 107 -8.23 22.31 -1.15
CA ASP A 107 -8.34 23.73 -1.51
C ASP A 107 -7.79 24.02 -2.93
N GLY A 108 -7.44 22.97 -3.68
CA GLY A 108 -6.92 23.06 -5.05
C GLY A 108 -5.44 23.44 -5.14
N VAL A 109 -4.69 23.33 -4.04
CA VAL A 109 -3.25 23.65 -3.98
C VAL A 109 -2.45 22.36 -3.80
N ASP A 110 -1.58 22.05 -4.76
CA ASP A 110 -0.55 21.00 -4.58
C ASP A 110 0.69 21.64 -3.97
N LEU A 111 0.97 21.33 -2.69
CA LEU A 111 2.13 21.88 -1.98
C LEU A 111 3.44 21.24 -2.39
N ILE A 112 3.38 20.08 -3.03
CA ILE A 112 4.55 19.32 -3.45
C ILE A 112 5.03 19.89 -4.78
N THR A 113 6.33 20.18 -4.90
CA THR A 113 6.94 20.42 -6.22
C THR A 113 7.40 19.10 -6.83
N LEU A 114 7.33 19.00 -8.15
CA LEU A 114 7.75 17.80 -8.87
C LEU A 114 9.22 17.44 -8.61
N GLU A 115 10.07 18.47 -8.63
CA GLU A 115 11.51 18.32 -8.40
C GLU A 115 11.83 17.76 -7.03
N ASP A 116 11.24 18.29 -5.96
CA ASP A 116 11.47 17.84 -4.59
C ASP A 116 10.96 16.40 -4.41
N ALA A 117 9.78 16.09 -4.97
CA ALA A 117 9.22 14.74 -4.92
C ALA A 117 10.15 13.73 -5.61
N VAL A 118 10.64 14.03 -6.82
CA VAL A 118 11.57 13.15 -7.54
C VAL A 118 12.83 12.91 -6.74
N LEU A 119 13.42 13.96 -6.14
CA LEU A 119 14.64 13.82 -5.33
C LEU A 119 14.43 12.89 -4.13
N GLU A 120 13.35 13.10 -3.37
CA GLU A 120 13.07 12.29 -2.17
C GLU A 120 12.70 10.84 -2.55
N ILE A 121 11.91 10.60 -3.59
CA ILE A 121 11.57 9.25 -4.05
C ILE A 121 12.82 8.48 -4.47
N GLU A 122 13.73 9.13 -5.21
CA GLU A 122 15.02 8.55 -5.59
C GLU A 122 15.91 8.25 -4.37
N ALA A 123 15.89 9.11 -3.35
CA ALA A 123 16.64 8.89 -2.11
C ALA A 123 16.06 7.72 -1.31
N GLN A 124 14.74 7.62 -1.19
CA GLN A 124 14.07 6.48 -0.58
C GLN A 124 14.34 5.18 -1.34
N TYR A 125 14.38 5.21 -2.67
CA TYR A 125 14.74 4.07 -3.50
C TYR A 125 16.18 3.59 -3.23
N ARG A 126 17.15 4.50 -3.18
CA ARG A 126 18.53 4.14 -2.80
C ARG A 126 18.58 3.50 -1.43
N ARG A 127 17.90 4.09 -0.44
CA ARG A 127 17.83 3.54 0.92
C ARG A 127 17.14 2.18 0.96
N PHE A 128 16.08 1.99 0.17
CA PHE A 128 15.44 0.67 0.02
C PHE A 128 16.44 -0.40 -0.46
N LYS A 129 17.22 -0.09 -1.50
CA LYS A 129 18.25 -1.01 -2.02
C LYS A 129 19.36 -1.28 -1.02
N GLU A 130 19.83 -0.26 -0.31
CA GLU A 130 20.86 -0.41 0.72
C GLU A 130 20.42 -1.37 1.83
N MET A 131 19.18 -1.23 2.32
CA MET A 131 18.69 -2.06 3.42
C MET A 131 18.25 -3.46 3.00
N THR A 132 17.74 -3.63 1.79
CA THR A 132 17.18 -4.90 1.33
C THR A 132 18.11 -5.73 0.46
N GLY A 133 19.11 -5.10 -0.15
CA GLY A 133 20.02 -5.70 -1.12
C GLY A 133 19.38 -5.96 -2.49
N LYS A 134 18.16 -5.44 -2.76
CA LYS A 134 17.42 -5.65 -4.02
C LYS A 134 16.58 -4.43 -4.38
N ASP A 135 16.10 -4.38 -5.63
CA ASP A 135 15.10 -3.41 -6.05
C ASP A 135 13.74 -3.69 -5.40
N PRO A 136 12.88 -2.67 -5.18
CA PRO A 136 11.50 -2.88 -4.81
C PRO A 136 10.75 -3.59 -5.96
N ASP A 137 9.79 -4.42 -5.60
CA ASP A 137 8.97 -5.11 -6.60
C ASP A 137 8.00 -4.14 -7.32
N TYR A 138 7.71 -2.99 -6.69
CA TYR A 138 6.88 -1.90 -7.24
C TYR A 138 7.03 -0.62 -6.42
N PHE A 139 6.57 0.51 -6.99
CA PHE A 139 6.40 1.78 -6.29
C PHE A 139 4.93 2.10 -6.07
N GLU A 140 4.62 2.76 -4.97
CA GLU A 140 3.32 3.35 -4.67
C GLU A 140 3.43 4.48 -3.64
N ALA A 141 2.34 5.24 -3.43
CA ALA A 141 2.30 6.40 -2.53
C ALA A 141 1.68 6.09 -1.18
N HIS A 142 2.25 6.67 -0.10
CA HIS A 142 1.67 6.66 1.24
C HIS A 142 0.76 7.87 1.48
N ALA A 143 -0.46 7.62 1.98
CA ALA A 143 -1.38 8.53 2.70
C ALA A 143 -1.82 9.84 2.06
N ILE A 144 -1.14 10.40 1.07
CA ILE A 144 -1.44 11.73 0.51
C ILE A 144 -1.86 11.66 -0.95
N ALA A 145 -2.69 12.61 -1.36
CA ALA A 145 -3.06 12.84 -2.75
C ALA A 145 -2.30 14.07 -3.27
N SER A 146 -1.60 13.92 -4.41
CA SER A 146 -0.87 14.97 -5.09
C SER A 146 -0.64 14.55 -6.54
N ASN A 147 -0.85 15.45 -7.49
CA ASN A 147 -0.57 15.19 -8.88
C ASN A 147 0.94 15.07 -9.12
N HIS A 148 1.73 15.97 -8.50
CA HIS A 148 3.18 15.94 -8.62
C HIS A 148 3.80 14.69 -7.99
N LEU A 149 3.23 14.16 -6.89
CA LEU A 149 3.67 12.87 -6.34
C LEU A 149 3.42 11.72 -7.33
N SER A 150 2.25 11.68 -7.95
CA SER A 150 1.92 10.64 -8.94
C SER A 150 2.86 10.72 -10.15
N GLU A 151 3.13 11.91 -10.67
CA GLU A 151 4.07 12.15 -11.78
C GLU A 151 5.52 11.81 -11.38
N ALA A 152 5.94 12.18 -10.17
CA ALA A 152 7.29 11.88 -9.68
C ALA A 152 7.52 10.36 -9.51
N LEU A 153 6.51 9.62 -9.02
CA LEU A 153 6.57 8.15 -8.95
C LEU A 153 6.75 7.53 -10.33
N GLU A 154 6.00 8.01 -11.34
CA GLU A 154 6.14 7.58 -12.72
C GLU A 154 7.56 7.82 -13.24
N ILE A 155 8.07 9.05 -13.10
CA ILE A 155 9.42 9.44 -13.54
C ILE A 155 10.49 8.54 -12.91
N VAL A 156 10.43 8.31 -11.58
CA VAL A 156 11.45 7.52 -10.89
C VAL A 156 11.32 6.04 -11.24
N ALA A 157 10.11 5.51 -11.36
CA ALA A 157 9.87 4.14 -11.77
C ALA A 157 10.39 3.86 -13.19
N GLU A 158 10.08 4.74 -14.14
CA GLU A 158 10.55 4.63 -15.53
C GLU A 158 12.07 4.70 -15.64
N ARG A 159 12.72 5.64 -14.94
CA ARG A 159 14.19 5.77 -14.92
C ARG A 159 14.88 4.51 -14.43
N ASN A 160 14.24 3.79 -13.49
CA ASN A 160 14.79 2.60 -12.87
C ASN A 160 14.22 1.29 -13.47
N HIS A 161 13.36 1.38 -14.50
CA HIS A 161 12.71 0.24 -15.17
C HIS A 161 11.92 -0.65 -14.18
N LEU A 162 11.22 -0.02 -13.22
CA LEU A 162 10.47 -0.69 -12.18
C LEU A 162 8.97 -0.46 -12.32
N PRO A 163 8.14 -1.44 -11.92
CA PRO A 163 6.70 -1.27 -11.87
C PRO A 163 6.27 -0.20 -10.88
N TYR A 164 5.21 0.51 -11.19
CA TYR A 164 4.55 1.41 -10.24
C TYR A 164 3.04 1.31 -10.37
N PHE A 165 2.35 1.61 -9.26
CA PHE A 165 0.92 1.69 -9.22
C PHE A 165 0.49 3.12 -9.54
N ASN A 166 0.05 3.33 -10.77
CA ASN A 166 -0.45 4.63 -11.22
C ASN A 166 -1.95 4.72 -10.92
N LEU A 167 -2.27 5.47 -9.88
CA LEU A 167 -3.64 5.77 -9.49
C LEU A 167 -3.74 7.27 -9.22
N SER A 168 -4.53 7.98 -10.04
CA SER A 168 -4.79 9.39 -9.79
C SER A 168 -5.57 9.58 -8.49
N PRO A 169 -5.34 10.69 -7.78
CA PRO A 169 -6.15 11.02 -6.62
C PRO A 169 -7.65 11.01 -6.95
N MET A 170 -8.46 10.35 -6.13
CA MET A 170 -9.91 10.19 -6.27
C MET A 170 -10.39 9.19 -7.33
N ASP A 171 -9.52 8.53 -8.07
CA ASP A 171 -9.90 7.48 -9.00
C ASP A 171 -10.01 6.12 -8.30
N GLU A 172 -10.92 5.30 -8.78
CA GLU A 172 -11.08 3.90 -8.35
C GLU A 172 -10.22 2.95 -9.20
N TYR A 173 -9.95 3.35 -10.44
CA TYR A 173 -9.19 2.57 -11.40
C TYR A 173 -7.87 3.26 -11.74
N GLY A 174 -6.81 2.48 -11.65
CA GLY A 174 -5.47 2.88 -12.06
C GLY A 174 -4.85 1.88 -13.03
N THR A 175 -3.55 1.99 -13.20
CA THR A 175 -2.77 1.05 -14.03
C THR A 175 -1.58 0.49 -13.26
N PHE A 176 -1.23 -0.75 -13.59
CA PHE A 176 0.00 -1.38 -13.14
C PHE A 176 0.62 -2.14 -14.32
N CYS A 177 1.84 -1.78 -14.72
CA CYS A 177 2.48 -2.33 -15.92
C CYS A 177 1.59 -2.24 -17.18
N GLY A 178 0.90 -1.12 -17.36
CA GLY A 178 -0.01 -0.90 -18.49
C GLY A 178 -1.33 -1.66 -18.44
N LYS A 179 -1.55 -2.48 -17.40
CA LYS A 179 -2.81 -3.21 -17.17
C LYS A 179 -3.69 -2.44 -16.19
N ARG A 180 -4.98 -2.39 -16.49
CA ARG A 180 -5.97 -1.76 -15.61
C ARG A 180 -6.12 -2.56 -14.33
N VAL A 181 -6.12 -1.88 -13.19
CA VAL A 181 -6.36 -2.42 -11.85
C VAL A 181 -7.38 -1.56 -11.12
N ARG A 182 -8.11 -2.14 -10.18
CA ARG A 182 -9.10 -1.43 -9.38
C ARG A 182 -8.66 -1.40 -7.93
N GLN A 183 -8.62 -0.22 -7.33
CA GLN A 183 -8.45 -0.09 -5.88
C GLN A 183 -9.82 -0.16 -5.20
N CYS A 184 -10.00 -1.12 -4.31
CA CYS A 184 -11.19 -1.22 -3.49
C CYS A 184 -11.28 -0.03 -2.53
N ARG A 185 -12.50 0.38 -2.21
CA ARG A 185 -12.72 1.48 -1.27
C ARG A 185 -12.15 1.15 0.10
N MET A 186 -11.27 2.01 0.61
CA MET A 186 -10.75 1.92 1.98
C MET A 186 -11.72 2.57 2.97
N ARG A 187 -11.96 1.88 4.10
CA ARG A 187 -12.85 2.35 5.17
C ARG A 187 -12.18 2.33 6.55
N SER A 188 -10.88 2.02 6.59
CA SER A 188 -10.11 1.87 7.84
C SER A 188 -10.10 3.10 8.74
N MET A 189 -10.39 4.29 8.18
CA MET A 189 -10.52 5.55 8.93
C MET A 189 -11.93 5.80 9.49
N GLU A 190 -12.91 4.97 9.16
CA GLU A 190 -14.29 5.14 9.65
C GLU A 190 -14.39 4.69 11.12
N LYS A 191 -15.23 5.40 11.91
CA LYS A 191 -15.41 5.11 13.34
C LYS A 191 -15.99 3.71 13.59
N GLU A 192 -16.96 3.33 12.78
CA GLU A 192 -17.69 2.03 12.87
C GLU A 192 -17.08 1.06 11.84
N TYR A 193 -15.74 0.90 11.87
CA TYR A 193 -15.03 0.04 10.91
C TYR A 193 -15.09 -1.43 11.30
N ASP A 194 -15.58 -2.24 10.36
CA ASP A 194 -15.49 -3.69 10.36
C ASP A 194 -14.69 -4.15 9.13
N PRO A 195 -13.44 -4.65 9.29
CA PRO A 195 -12.59 -5.02 8.17
C PRO A 195 -13.11 -6.22 7.39
N PHE A 196 -13.79 -7.19 8.03
CA PHE A 196 -14.34 -8.35 7.33
C PHE A 196 -15.56 -7.98 6.48
N LEU A 197 -16.46 -7.19 7.03
CA LEU A 197 -17.59 -6.66 6.25
C LEU A 197 -17.09 -5.82 5.06
N THR A 198 -16.08 -4.99 5.28
CA THR A 198 -15.46 -4.18 4.21
C THR A 198 -14.85 -5.06 3.11
N MET A 199 -14.17 -6.15 3.47
CA MET A 199 -13.64 -7.13 2.50
C MET A 199 -14.77 -7.83 1.73
N GLN A 200 -15.86 -8.19 2.41
CA GLN A 200 -17.03 -8.81 1.76
C GLN A 200 -17.67 -7.86 0.75
N GLU A 201 -17.83 -6.57 1.08
CA GLU A 201 -18.30 -5.54 0.18
C GLU A 201 -17.34 -5.38 -1.02
N ALA A 202 -16.02 -5.34 -0.78
CA ALA A 202 -15.02 -5.20 -1.82
C ALA A 202 -15.05 -6.38 -2.83
N VAL A 203 -15.25 -7.60 -2.35
CA VAL A 203 -15.39 -8.81 -3.20
C VAL A 203 -16.70 -8.80 -3.97
N LYS A 204 -17.81 -8.40 -3.33
CA LYS A 204 -19.12 -8.29 -3.97
C LYS A 204 -19.13 -7.26 -5.11
N ASP A 205 -18.44 -6.14 -4.91
CA ASP A 205 -18.34 -5.03 -5.86
C ASP A 205 -17.13 -5.18 -6.82
N ALA A 206 -16.41 -6.30 -6.75
CA ALA A 206 -15.20 -6.52 -7.54
C ALA A 206 -15.49 -6.51 -9.04
N ASP A 207 -14.57 -5.92 -9.80
CA ASP A 207 -14.57 -6.03 -11.25
C ASP A 207 -13.80 -7.31 -11.67
N PRO A 208 -14.49 -8.33 -12.19
CA PRO A 208 -13.85 -9.61 -12.53
C PRO A 208 -12.92 -9.52 -13.75
N SER A 209 -13.00 -8.44 -14.51
CA SER A 209 -12.18 -8.23 -15.71
C SER A 209 -10.78 -7.73 -15.40
N VAL A 210 -10.53 -7.29 -14.15
CA VAL A 210 -9.25 -6.72 -13.70
C VAL A 210 -8.79 -7.34 -12.37
N VAL A 211 -7.59 -7.01 -11.94
CA VAL A 211 -7.15 -7.30 -10.58
C VAL A 211 -7.68 -6.22 -9.64
N ASN A 212 -8.32 -6.64 -8.55
CA ASN A 212 -8.80 -5.76 -7.49
C ASN A 212 -7.77 -5.69 -6.36
N VAL A 213 -7.51 -4.50 -5.82
CA VAL A 213 -6.54 -4.27 -4.75
C VAL A 213 -7.28 -3.86 -3.48
N PHE A 214 -7.25 -4.72 -2.46
CA PHE A 214 -7.76 -4.46 -1.12
C PHE A 214 -6.61 -4.07 -0.20
N VAL A 215 -6.56 -2.80 0.15
CA VAL A 215 -5.50 -2.23 1.01
C VAL A 215 -5.87 -2.42 2.46
N THR A 216 -4.91 -2.90 3.25
CA THR A 216 -4.99 -3.05 4.71
C THR A 216 -3.78 -2.40 5.37
N HIS A 217 -3.93 -2.04 6.64
CA HIS A 217 -2.90 -1.43 7.48
C HIS A 217 -2.77 -2.21 8.80
N PRO A 218 -2.49 -3.52 8.76
CA PRO A 218 -2.46 -4.32 9.98
C PRO A 218 -1.31 -3.86 10.89
N GLY A 219 -1.59 -3.77 12.19
CA GLY A 219 -0.60 -3.32 13.17
C GLY A 219 -1.11 -3.48 14.59
N TYR A 220 -0.18 -3.61 15.53
CA TYR A 220 -0.48 -3.49 16.94
C TYR A 220 -0.22 -2.07 17.42
N VAL A 221 -1.06 -1.57 18.32
CA VAL A 221 -0.91 -0.22 18.86
C VAL A 221 0.30 -0.18 19.79
N ASP A 222 1.20 0.78 19.56
CA ASP A 222 2.31 1.12 20.44
C ASP A 222 2.36 2.63 20.66
N ALA A 223 3.23 3.08 21.56
CA ALA A 223 3.32 4.49 21.92
C ALA A 223 3.71 5.41 20.74
N TYR A 224 4.51 4.91 19.79
CA TYR A 224 4.87 5.70 18.61
C TYR A 224 3.66 5.88 17.70
N LEU A 225 2.91 4.79 17.46
CA LEU A 225 1.71 4.83 16.62
C LEU A 225 0.64 5.78 17.19
N GLU A 226 0.41 5.74 18.53
CA GLU A 226 -0.55 6.63 19.19
C GLU A 226 -0.20 8.11 19.02
N MET A 227 1.10 8.45 19.03
CA MET A 227 1.55 9.84 18.89
C MET A 227 1.53 10.35 17.44
N HIS A 228 1.69 9.48 16.44
CA HIS A 228 1.95 9.91 15.06
C HIS A 228 0.86 9.51 14.05
N SER A 229 -0.11 8.67 14.44
CA SER A 229 -1.17 8.20 13.55
C SER A 229 -2.55 8.38 14.15
N SER A 230 -3.51 8.77 13.31
CA SER A 230 -4.93 8.70 13.64
C SER A 230 -5.54 7.31 13.38
N LEU A 231 -4.84 6.43 12.64
CA LEU A 231 -5.24 5.05 12.42
C LEU A 231 -4.53 4.15 13.44
N THR A 232 -5.22 3.78 14.50
CA THR A 232 -4.70 3.02 15.65
C THR A 232 -5.45 1.70 15.82
N VAL A 233 -6.48 1.64 16.66
CA VAL A 233 -7.23 0.41 17.00
C VAL A 233 -7.78 -0.35 15.79
N ASN A 234 -8.13 0.34 14.72
CA ASN A 234 -8.62 -0.32 13.51
C ASN A 234 -7.53 -1.18 12.83
N ARG A 235 -6.25 -0.89 13.05
CA ARG A 235 -5.13 -1.75 12.60
C ARG A 235 -5.15 -3.12 13.29
N GLU A 236 -5.46 -3.17 14.59
CA GLU A 236 -5.58 -4.42 15.35
C GLU A 236 -6.79 -5.25 14.89
N LYS A 237 -7.89 -4.59 14.51
CA LYS A 237 -9.04 -5.27 13.90
C LYS A 237 -8.66 -5.93 12.56
N GLU A 238 -7.82 -5.29 11.75
CA GLU A 238 -7.33 -5.86 10.51
C GLU A 238 -6.39 -7.05 10.75
N VAL A 239 -5.50 -6.98 11.75
CA VAL A 239 -4.71 -8.15 12.17
C VAL A 239 -5.62 -9.30 12.59
N ALA A 240 -6.62 -9.03 13.43
CA ALA A 240 -7.56 -10.04 13.89
C ALA A 240 -8.37 -10.67 12.73
N MET A 241 -8.84 -9.86 11.80
CA MET A 241 -9.53 -10.30 10.60
C MET A 241 -8.65 -11.20 9.74
N LEU A 242 -7.41 -10.78 9.43
CA LEU A 242 -6.50 -11.54 8.59
C LEU A 242 -6.04 -12.86 9.24
N LYS A 243 -6.00 -12.94 10.57
CA LYS A 243 -5.69 -14.18 11.34
C LYS A 243 -6.90 -15.10 11.52
N ASN A 244 -8.10 -14.68 11.16
CA ASN A 244 -9.29 -15.51 11.32
C ASN A 244 -9.43 -16.51 10.17
N GLU A 245 -9.38 -17.81 10.48
CA GLU A 245 -9.53 -18.89 9.49
C GLU A 245 -10.88 -18.86 8.76
N GLU A 246 -11.93 -18.28 9.34
CA GLU A 246 -13.22 -18.09 8.68
C GLU A 246 -13.11 -17.15 7.48
N VAL A 247 -12.24 -16.14 7.54
CA VAL A 247 -11.99 -15.22 6.41
C VAL A 247 -11.37 -15.97 5.25
N LYS A 248 -10.37 -16.81 5.52
CA LYS A 248 -9.72 -17.63 4.51
C LYS A 248 -10.70 -18.61 3.84
N LYS A 249 -11.50 -19.28 4.66
CA LYS A 249 -12.56 -20.18 4.18
C LYS A 249 -13.59 -19.43 3.33
N TRP A 250 -14.04 -18.25 3.80
CA TRP A 250 -14.99 -17.43 3.07
C TRP A 250 -14.46 -16.98 1.70
N LEU A 251 -13.19 -16.55 1.61
CA LEU A 251 -12.56 -16.19 0.33
C LEU A 251 -12.55 -17.39 -0.64
N GLN A 252 -12.25 -18.59 -0.15
CA GLN A 252 -12.29 -19.82 -0.97
C GLN A 252 -13.71 -20.17 -1.45
N GLU A 253 -14.70 -20.08 -0.56
CA GLU A 253 -16.11 -20.35 -0.87
C GLU A 253 -16.70 -19.34 -1.87
N ASN A 254 -16.13 -18.12 -1.95
CA ASN A 254 -16.52 -17.09 -2.91
C ASN A 254 -15.62 -17.03 -4.15
N GLU A 255 -14.82 -18.10 -4.40
CA GLU A 255 -13.98 -18.27 -5.60
C GLU A 255 -13.01 -17.11 -5.84
N VAL A 256 -12.48 -16.51 -4.73
CA VAL A 256 -11.50 -15.44 -4.79
C VAL A 256 -10.10 -16.03 -4.96
N THR A 257 -9.42 -15.65 -6.03
CA THR A 257 -8.01 -15.98 -6.28
C THR A 257 -7.11 -14.88 -5.74
N LEU A 258 -6.33 -15.21 -4.70
CA LEU A 258 -5.34 -14.29 -4.15
C LEU A 258 -4.09 -14.23 -5.03
N VAL A 259 -3.76 -13.05 -5.49
CA VAL A 259 -2.60 -12.75 -6.33
C VAL A 259 -1.72 -11.67 -5.69
N SER A 260 -0.50 -11.50 -6.20
CA SER A 260 0.42 -10.42 -5.85
C SER A 260 0.61 -9.47 -7.03
N TYR A 261 1.32 -8.35 -6.81
CA TYR A 261 1.70 -7.47 -7.92
C TYR A 261 2.61 -8.16 -8.94
N LYS A 262 3.46 -9.13 -8.53
CA LYS A 262 4.29 -9.93 -9.44
C LYS A 262 3.46 -10.75 -10.42
N ASP A 263 2.30 -11.22 -9.98
CA ASP A 263 1.42 -12.02 -10.82
C ASP A 263 0.78 -11.18 -11.94
N ILE A 264 0.54 -9.87 -11.71
CA ILE A 264 -0.02 -8.97 -12.73
C ILE A 264 0.91 -8.88 -13.94
N VAL A 265 2.22 -8.87 -13.74
CA VAL A 265 3.19 -8.77 -14.85
C VAL A 265 3.03 -9.94 -15.81
N ASN A 266 2.63 -11.10 -15.31
CA ASN A 266 2.52 -12.35 -16.07
C ASN A 266 1.09 -12.63 -16.59
N LEU A 267 0.09 -11.84 -16.21
CA LEU A 267 -1.29 -11.95 -16.71
C LEU A 267 -1.45 -11.26 -18.06
#